data_80f27ab497c3728018db4096a423777c
#
_entry.id   80f27ab497c3728018db4096a423777c
#
_cell.length_a   1.000
_cell.length_b   1.000
_cell.length_c   1.000
_cell.angle_alpha   90.00
_cell.angle_beta   90.00
_cell.angle_gamma   90.00
#
_symmetry.space_group_name_H-M   'P 1'
#
loop_
_entity.id
_entity.type
_entity.pdbx_description
1 polymer ?
#
loop_
_entity_poly.entity_id
_entity_poly.type
_entity_poly.pdbx_seq_one_letter_code
_entity_poly.pdbx_strand_id
1 'polypeptide(L)'
;MATQKSKLGSLEEIGRGGEGIVYRCRARPNQVYKEFQPQVLAEVDEDALDRLIALPSSLDKASHQYLLARTTWPLEKVVHKGAAIGYTMPLIPGAFFVTHGVRAYPKTCECDWNKLAMRTTWLDNSNIVSGVPQVSGTQLLELLMDLCKTVELLHRMRLVIGDISGRNMLWCLSPSPTVMMIDNDGYRVEGMRGVTLPKQTPDWQDPYLGGADTTRHSDLYKLSLAVLRGYLGSGIIKPEQVDTKDPAVTRLVDLARRGTGPNNRPIASEWLALLTGLRTQLVVADRPVLQMPPLVSRPQPTVIESFVPKRPVIKFN
;
A
#
# COMPACT_ATOMS: atom_id res chain seq x y z
N MET A 1 -16.00 19.13 -7.94
CA MET A 1 -16.75 20.05 -7.04
C MET A 1 -15.83 20.54 -5.94
N ALA A 2 -16.07 21.75 -5.40
CA ALA A 2 -15.29 22.31 -4.30
C ALA A 2 -16.17 22.65 -3.11
N THR A 3 -15.69 22.41 -1.89
CA THR A 3 -16.37 22.76 -0.65
C THR A 3 -15.52 23.74 0.16
N GLN A 4 -16.16 24.68 0.88
CA GLN A 4 -15.44 25.59 1.78
C GLN A 4 -15.06 24.85 3.07
N LYS A 5 -13.84 25.08 3.60
CA LYS A 5 -13.40 24.48 4.87
C LYS A 5 -14.39 24.71 6.00
N SER A 6 -15.02 25.89 6.06
CA SER A 6 -16.05 26.23 7.07
C SER A 6 -17.30 25.34 7.04
N LYS A 7 -17.60 24.68 5.90
CA LYS A 7 -18.75 23.76 5.76
C LYS A 7 -18.47 22.34 6.27
N LEU A 8 -17.24 22.02 6.68
CA LEU A 8 -16.88 20.70 7.23
C LEU A 8 -17.29 20.55 8.71
N GLY A 9 -17.72 21.62 9.36
CA GLY A 9 -18.04 21.62 10.78
C GLY A 9 -16.81 21.60 11.67
N SER A 10 -16.95 21.09 12.90
CA SER A 10 -15.79 20.91 13.78
C SER A 10 -14.90 19.77 13.25
N LEU A 11 -13.59 19.98 13.32
CA LEU A 11 -12.55 19.08 12.86
C LEU A 11 -11.81 18.49 14.05
N GLU A 12 -11.68 17.16 14.06
CA GLU A 12 -10.89 16.41 15.04
C GLU A 12 -9.72 15.75 14.31
N GLU A 13 -8.48 16.06 14.68
CA GLU A 13 -7.30 15.42 14.11
C GLU A 13 -7.29 13.93 14.47
N ILE A 14 -7.22 13.07 13.46
CA ILE A 14 -7.18 11.61 13.62
C ILE A 14 -5.92 10.98 13.03
N GLY A 15 -5.14 11.73 12.28
CA GLY A 15 -3.89 11.27 11.70
C GLY A 15 -3.04 12.40 11.14
N ARG A 16 -1.71 12.20 11.14
CA ARG A 16 -0.76 13.17 10.61
C ARG A 16 0.37 12.45 9.90
N GLY A 17 0.62 12.83 8.66
CA GLY A 17 1.71 12.34 7.82
C GLY A 17 2.58 13.47 7.26
N GLY A 18 3.57 13.11 6.47
CA GLY A 18 4.48 14.09 5.85
C GLY A 18 3.79 15.04 4.85
N GLU A 19 2.71 14.60 4.21
CA GLU A 19 2.00 15.39 3.19
C GLU A 19 0.78 16.12 3.72
N GLY A 20 0.15 15.58 4.78
CA GLY A 20 -1.12 16.15 5.24
C GLY A 20 -1.50 15.71 6.64
N ILE A 21 -2.53 16.37 7.12
CA ILE A 21 -3.20 16.09 8.39
C ILE A 21 -4.60 15.63 8.06
N VAL A 22 -5.02 14.51 8.63
CA VAL A 22 -6.35 13.94 8.42
C VAL A 22 -7.25 14.29 9.58
N TYR A 23 -8.40 14.88 9.26
CA TYR A 23 -9.39 15.28 10.23
C TYR A 23 -10.71 14.52 10.02
N ARG A 24 -11.32 14.09 11.10
CA ARG A 24 -12.71 13.69 11.12
C ARG A 24 -13.59 14.93 11.02
N CYS A 25 -14.60 14.90 10.15
CA CYS A 25 -15.52 15.99 9.92
C CYS A 25 -16.86 15.68 10.61
N ARG A 26 -17.26 16.48 11.61
CA ARG A 26 -18.52 16.25 12.31
C ARG A 26 -19.75 16.35 11.39
N ALA A 27 -19.70 17.23 10.40
CA ALA A 27 -20.79 17.38 9.42
C ALA A 27 -20.85 16.25 8.38
N ARG A 28 -19.85 15.38 8.31
CA ARG A 28 -19.70 14.33 7.29
C ARG A 28 -19.17 13.03 7.92
N PRO A 29 -19.99 12.25 8.63
CA PRO A 29 -19.52 11.14 9.48
C PRO A 29 -18.81 10.02 8.71
N ASN A 30 -19.09 9.86 7.40
CA ASN A 30 -18.47 8.82 6.55
C ASN A 30 -17.31 9.33 5.71
N GLN A 31 -16.88 10.57 5.93
CA GLN A 31 -15.78 11.21 5.22
C GLN A 31 -14.80 11.81 6.21
N VAL A 32 -13.56 11.92 5.74
CA VAL A 32 -12.50 12.65 6.42
C VAL A 32 -11.97 13.74 5.49
N TYR A 33 -11.32 14.72 6.06
CA TYR A 33 -10.66 15.80 5.36
C TYR A 33 -9.14 15.66 5.51
N LYS A 34 -8.40 15.51 4.40
CA LYS A 34 -6.94 15.59 4.37
C LYS A 34 -6.56 17.02 4.01
N GLU A 35 -5.94 17.72 4.95
CA GLU A 35 -5.36 19.06 4.76
C GLU A 35 -3.89 18.92 4.39
N PHE A 36 -3.46 19.53 3.28
CA PHE A 36 -2.07 19.52 2.89
C PHE A 36 -1.20 20.27 3.91
N GLN A 37 -0.02 19.72 4.19
CA GLN A 37 0.99 20.41 5.00
C GLN A 37 1.45 21.70 4.28
N PRO A 38 1.81 22.77 5.02
CA PRO A 38 2.25 24.04 4.42
C PRO A 38 3.37 23.88 3.40
N GLN A 39 4.32 22.97 3.64
CA GLN A 39 5.43 22.70 2.73
C GLN A 39 5.01 22.02 1.43
N VAL A 40 3.87 21.33 1.42
CA VAL A 40 3.33 20.64 0.25
C VAL A 40 2.44 21.56 -0.57
N LEU A 41 1.75 22.51 0.08
CA LEU A 41 0.79 23.41 -0.59
C LEU A 41 1.38 24.15 -1.80
N ALA A 42 2.66 24.52 -1.75
CA ALA A 42 3.34 25.23 -2.85
C ALA A 42 3.54 24.33 -4.09
N GLU A 43 3.45 23.00 -3.94
CA GLU A 43 3.69 22.00 -4.97
C GLU A 43 2.38 21.42 -5.53
N VAL A 44 1.23 21.71 -4.87
CA VAL A 44 -0.08 21.15 -5.23
C VAL A 44 -0.53 21.65 -6.60
N ASP A 45 -0.78 20.70 -7.50
CA ASP A 45 -1.44 20.94 -8.78
C ASP A 45 -2.97 20.76 -8.61
N GLU A 46 -3.68 21.90 -8.52
CA GLU A 46 -5.14 21.89 -8.33
C GLU A 46 -5.89 21.26 -9.51
N ASP A 47 -5.38 21.42 -10.73
CA ASP A 47 -5.99 20.82 -11.93
C ASP A 47 -5.82 19.29 -11.90
N ALA A 48 -4.68 18.78 -11.39
CA ALA A 48 -4.48 17.36 -11.18
C ALA A 48 -5.47 16.81 -10.15
N LEU A 49 -5.71 17.54 -9.04
CA LEU A 49 -6.70 17.15 -8.05
C LEU A 49 -8.12 17.14 -8.63
N ASP A 50 -8.50 18.16 -9.41
CA ASP A 50 -9.81 18.22 -10.07
C ASP A 50 -9.96 17.06 -11.07
N ARG A 51 -8.91 16.71 -11.82
CA ARG A 51 -8.90 15.53 -12.71
C ARG A 51 -9.14 14.23 -11.94
N LEU A 52 -8.42 14.01 -10.82
CA LEU A 52 -8.62 12.81 -10.01
C LEU A 52 -10.05 12.73 -9.46
N ILE A 53 -10.57 13.81 -8.90
CA ILE A 53 -11.94 13.87 -8.37
C ILE A 53 -12.97 13.53 -9.45
N ALA A 54 -12.75 13.95 -10.69
CA ALA A 54 -13.68 13.74 -11.79
C ALA A 54 -13.63 12.30 -12.38
N LEU A 55 -12.50 11.62 -12.29
CA LEU A 55 -12.29 10.33 -12.96
C LEU A 55 -13.34 9.25 -12.65
N PRO A 56 -13.78 9.05 -11.39
CA PRO A 56 -14.77 8.00 -11.09
C PRO A 56 -16.10 8.17 -11.80
N SER A 57 -16.46 9.40 -12.19
CA SER A 57 -17.72 9.67 -12.92
C SER A 57 -17.76 9.09 -14.33
N SER A 58 -16.61 8.75 -14.91
CA SER A 58 -16.51 8.11 -16.22
C SER A 58 -16.66 6.59 -16.17
N LEU A 59 -16.70 5.99 -14.98
CA LEU A 59 -16.83 4.55 -14.80
C LEU A 59 -18.29 4.11 -14.80
N ASP A 60 -18.52 2.86 -15.20
CA ASP A 60 -19.80 2.20 -14.93
C ASP A 60 -20.05 2.10 -13.42
N LYS A 61 -21.31 1.92 -13.02
CA LYS A 61 -21.74 1.92 -11.62
C LYS A 61 -20.98 0.89 -10.77
N ALA A 62 -20.73 -0.30 -11.28
CA ALA A 62 -20.06 -1.38 -10.54
C ALA A 62 -18.58 -1.05 -10.32
N SER A 63 -17.88 -0.60 -11.37
CA SER A 63 -16.48 -0.16 -11.30
C SER A 63 -16.30 1.05 -10.39
N HIS A 64 -17.23 2.01 -10.44
CA HIS A 64 -17.24 3.17 -9.55
C HIS A 64 -17.37 2.74 -8.07
N GLN A 65 -18.36 1.91 -7.75
CA GLN A 65 -18.56 1.40 -6.39
C GLN A 65 -17.34 0.59 -5.93
N TYR A 66 -16.77 -0.25 -6.79
CA TYR A 66 -15.58 -1.02 -6.47
C TYR A 66 -14.38 -0.10 -6.16
N LEU A 67 -14.12 0.92 -6.99
CA LEU A 67 -13.04 1.88 -6.77
C LEU A 67 -13.16 2.54 -5.41
N LEU A 68 -14.34 3.11 -5.08
CA LEU A 68 -14.55 3.80 -3.80
C LEU A 68 -14.50 2.86 -2.59
N ALA A 69 -14.80 1.57 -2.77
CA ALA A 69 -14.69 0.57 -1.71
C ALA A 69 -13.25 0.06 -1.51
N ARG A 70 -12.33 0.35 -2.43
CA ARG A 70 -10.94 -0.15 -2.44
C ARG A 70 -9.90 0.96 -2.36
N THR A 71 -10.33 2.21 -2.24
CA THR A 71 -9.42 3.36 -2.20
C THR A 71 -9.95 4.46 -1.28
N THR A 72 -9.05 5.27 -0.74
CA THR A 72 -9.39 6.53 -0.08
C THR A 72 -9.46 7.66 -1.11
N TRP A 73 -10.21 7.45 -2.20
CA TRP A 73 -10.24 8.34 -3.35
C TRP A 73 -10.63 9.78 -3.00
N PRO A 74 -9.97 10.81 -3.55
CA PRO A 74 -10.39 12.21 -3.38
C PRO A 74 -11.81 12.42 -3.91
N LEU A 75 -12.71 12.97 -3.08
CA LEU A 75 -14.13 13.15 -3.41
C LEU A 75 -14.45 14.60 -3.78
N GLU A 76 -13.97 15.55 -2.99
CA GLU A 76 -14.19 16.98 -3.20
C GLU A 76 -12.94 17.76 -2.80
N LYS A 77 -12.60 18.77 -3.59
CA LYS A 77 -11.57 19.75 -3.25
C LYS A 77 -12.05 20.65 -2.12
N VAL A 78 -11.22 20.84 -1.10
CA VAL A 78 -11.50 21.75 0.01
C VAL A 78 -10.73 23.05 -0.20
N VAL A 79 -11.47 24.17 -0.19
CA VAL A 79 -10.89 25.48 -0.43
C VAL A 79 -11.01 26.40 0.80
N HIS A 80 -10.03 27.26 0.97
CA HIS A 80 -10.01 28.34 1.95
C HIS A 80 -9.44 29.60 1.30
N LYS A 81 -10.16 30.72 1.43
CA LYS A 81 -9.76 32.01 0.81
C LYS A 81 -9.45 31.91 -0.69
N GLY A 82 -10.17 31.03 -1.40
CA GLY A 82 -10.02 30.85 -2.85
C GLY A 82 -8.96 29.84 -3.30
N ALA A 83 -8.09 29.36 -2.43
CA ALA A 83 -7.06 28.37 -2.76
C ALA A 83 -7.46 26.96 -2.26
N ALA A 84 -7.05 25.92 -2.98
CA ALA A 84 -7.19 24.55 -2.54
C ALA A 84 -6.19 24.26 -1.39
N ILE A 85 -6.70 23.77 -0.28
CA ILE A 85 -5.90 23.43 0.90
C ILE A 85 -5.95 21.95 1.26
N GLY A 86 -6.69 21.15 0.51
CA GLY A 86 -6.85 19.73 0.74
C GLY A 86 -8.09 19.18 0.02
N TYR A 87 -8.53 18.02 0.46
CA TYR A 87 -9.68 17.33 -0.14
C TYR A 87 -10.39 16.45 0.89
N THR A 88 -11.65 16.10 0.63
CA THR A 88 -12.36 15.06 1.38
C THR A 88 -12.16 13.71 0.72
N MET A 89 -12.17 12.65 1.53
CA MET A 89 -12.05 11.26 1.09
C MET A 89 -12.89 10.35 2.01
N PRO A 90 -13.17 9.09 1.62
CA PRO A 90 -13.87 8.14 2.48
C PRO A 90 -13.13 7.93 3.80
N LEU A 91 -13.89 7.82 4.90
CA LEU A 91 -13.35 7.33 6.18
C LEU A 91 -13.00 5.85 6.04
N ILE A 92 -11.78 5.47 6.42
CA ILE A 92 -11.34 4.08 6.42
C ILE A 92 -12.21 3.30 7.43
N PRO A 93 -12.88 2.20 7.01
CA PRO A 93 -13.70 1.39 7.92
C PRO A 93 -12.88 0.78 9.06
N GLY A 94 -13.51 0.63 10.24
CA GLY A 94 -12.86 0.07 11.44
C GLY A 94 -12.28 -1.34 11.25
N ALA A 95 -12.80 -2.12 10.29
CA ALA A 95 -12.29 -3.45 9.96
C ALA A 95 -10.82 -3.46 9.49
N PHE A 96 -10.30 -2.31 9.01
CA PHE A 96 -8.90 -2.16 8.61
C PHE A 96 -7.96 -1.73 9.75
N PHE A 97 -8.43 -1.71 10.99
CA PHE A 97 -7.62 -1.37 12.15
C PHE A 97 -7.49 -2.57 13.09
N VAL A 98 -6.33 -2.68 13.71
CA VAL A 98 -6.00 -3.74 14.65
C VAL A 98 -5.27 -3.17 15.86
N THR A 99 -5.36 -3.87 17.00
CA THR A 99 -4.51 -3.56 18.15
C THR A 99 -3.20 -4.32 17.98
N HIS A 100 -2.09 -3.62 17.85
CA HIS A 100 -0.78 -4.23 17.63
C HIS A 100 0.34 -3.43 18.30
N GLY A 101 1.39 -4.12 18.70
CA GLY A 101 2.59 -3.48 19.27
C GLY A 101 3.17 -4.22 20.46
N VAL A 102 4.15 -3.59 21.11
CA VAL A 102 4.77 -4.14 22.31
C VAL A 102 3.71 -4.30 23.40
N ARG A 103 3.73 -5.44 24.12
CA ARG A 103 2.71 -5.83 25.12
C ARG A 103 2.45 -4.74 26.19
N ALA A 104 3.48 -3.99 26.56
CA ALA A 104 3.35 -2.92 27.54
C ALA A 104 2.53 -1.72 27.02
N TYR A 105 2.53 -1.48 25.68
CA TYR A 105 1.91 -0.30 25.05
C TYR A 105 1.31 -0.65 23.68
N PRO A 106 0.31 -1.55 23.60
CA PRO A 106 -0.34 -1.85 22.34
C PRO A 106 -1.14 -0.65 21.86
N LYS A 107 -1.16 -0.43 20.55
CA LYS A 107 -1.88 0.70 19.92
C LYS A 107 -2.84 0.18 18.86
N THR A 108 -3.97 0.87 18.71
CA THR A 108 -4.81 0.70 17.52
C THR A 108 -4.09 1.36 16.34
N CYS A 109 -3.89 0.60 15.28
CA CYS A 109 -3.21 1.06 14.07
C CYS A 109 -3.79 0.37 12.84
N GLU A 110 -3.49 0.90 11.67
CA GLU A 110 -3.89 0.30 10.40
C GLU A 110 -3.33 -1.11 10.26
N CYS A 111 -4.16 -2.01 9.73
CA CYS A 111 -3.75 -3.36 9.31
C CYS A 111 -3.13 -3.27 7.91
N ASP A 112 -1.92 -2.72 7.84
CA ASP A 112 -1.20 -2.51 6.60
C ASP A 112 -0.59 -3.81 6.03
N TRP A 113 -0.16 -3.76 4.76
CA TRP A 113 0.39 -4.91 4.05
C TRP A 113 1.69 -5.43 4.67
N ASN A 114 2.44 -4.60 5.39
CA ASN A 114 3.62 -5.07 6.11
C ASN A 114 3.22 -6.11 7.17
N LYS A 115 2.07 -5.93 7.83
CA LYS A 115 1.57 -6.91 8.81
C LYS A 115 1.20 -8.24 8.14
N LEU A 116 0.66 -8.23 6.93
CA LEU A 116 0.46 -9.44 6.14
C LEU A 116 1.80 -10.07 5.72
N ALA A 117 2.70 -9.25 5.18
CA ALA A 117 4.00 -9.69 4.68
C ALA A 117 4.97 -10.12 5.80
N MET A 118 4.71 -9.77 7.04
CA MET A 118 5.54 -10.16 8.19
C MET A 118 4.78 -11.05 9.19
N ARG A 119 3.63 -11.61 8.80
CA ARG A 119 2.74 -12.35 9.71
C ARG A 119 3.41 -13.49 10.46
N THR A 120 4.38 -14.14 9.87
CA THR A 120 5.14 -15.22 10.50
C THR A 120 6.11 -14.74 11.57
N THR A 121 6.54 -13.48 11.50
CA THR A 121 7.51 -12.91 12.45
C THR A 121 6.88 -12.56 13.81
N TRP A 122 5.56 -12.30 13.84
CA TRP A 122 4.86 -11.88 15.05
C TRP A 122 4.42 -13.05 15.94
N LEU A 123 4.25 -14.25 15.35
CA LEU A 123 3.66 -15.41 16.03
C LEU A 123 4.52 -15.93 17.18
N ASP A 124 5.85 -15.80 17.07
CA ASP A 124 6.78 -16.38 18.04
C ASP A 124 7.31 -15.36 19.08
N ASN A 125 6.86 -14.10 19.02
CA ASN A 125 7.34 -13.07 19.91
C ASN A 125 6.36 -12.77 21.05
N SER A 126 6.61 -13.36 22.23
CA SER A 126 5.77 -13.20 23.44
C SER A 126 5.64 -11.75 23.93
N ASN A 127 6.55 -10.85 23.54
CA ASN A 127 6.53 -9.44 23.90
C ASN A 127 5.62 -8.60 23.01
N ILE A 128 5.05 -9.18 21.94
CA ILE A 128 4.14 -8.50 21.03
C ILE A 128 2.71 -8.95 21.28
N VAL A 129 1.80 -7.98 21.40
CA VAL A 129 0.36 -8.20 21.27
C VAL A 129 0.02 -7.99 19.82
N SER A 130 -0.55 -8.99 19.18
CA SER A 130 -0.97 -8.89 17.81
C SER A 130 -2.45 -9.24 17.67
N GLY A 131 -3.26 -8.22 17.38
CA GLY A 131 -4.64 -8.39 16.90
C GLY A 131 -4.72 -8.57 15.39
N VAL A 132 -3.57 -8.75 14.70
CA VAL A 132 -3.53 -9.05 13.27
C VAL A 132 -4.22 -10.39 13.02
N PRO A 133 -5.25 -10.43 12.15
CA PRO A 133 -5.98 -11.68 11.91
C PRO A 133 -5.08 -12.77 11.33
N GLN A 134 -5.30 -14.00 11.77
CA GLN A 134 -4.70 -15.15 11.10
C GLN A 134 -5.37 -15.37 9.76
N VAL A 135 -4.56 -15.59 8.73
CA VAL A 135 -5.01 -15.68 7.34
C VAL A 135 -4.91 -17.13 6.87
N SER A 136 -6.03 -17.74 6.48
CA SER A 136 -6.01 -19.04 5.81
C SER A 136 -5.44 -18.93 4.39
N GLY A 137 -5.01 -20.07 3.81
CA GLY A 137 -4.49 -20.08 2.45
C GLY A 137 -5.48 -19.51 1.41
N THR A 138 -6.77 -19.82 1.54
CA THR A 138 -7.81 -19.29 0.66
C THR A 138 -7.99 -17.78 0.84
N GLN A 139 -8.06 -17.29 2.08
CA GLN A 139 -8.18 -15.86 2.37
C GLN A 139 -6.96 -15.07 1.88
N LEU A 140 -5.76 -15.66 2.01
CA LEU A 140 -4.54 -15.05 1.48
C LEU A 140 -4.62 -14.86 -0.04
N LEU A 141 -5.00 -15.91 -0.78
CA LEU A 141 -5.15 -15.81 -2.23
C LEU A 141 -6.24 -14.81 -2.61
N GLU A 142 -7.33 -14.72 -1.86
CA GLU A 142 -8.40 -13.72 -2.08
C GLU A 142 -7.90 -12.29 -1.87
N LEU A 143 -7.09 -12.02 -0.83
CA LEU A 143 -6.45 -10.71 -0.63
C LEU A 143 -5.52 -10.35 -1.80
N LEU A 144 -4.67 -11.29 -2.23
CA LEU A 144 -3.76 -11.07 -3.36
C LEU A 144 -4.52 -10.81 -4.67
N MET A 145 -5.61 -11.54 -4.89
CA MET A 145 -6.48 -11.35 -6.04
C MET A 145 -7.21 -9.99 -5.99
N ASP A 146 -7.68 -9.56 -4.81
CA ASP A 146 -8.35 -8.26 -4.65
C ASP A 146 -7.38 -7.10 -4.92
N LEU A 147 -6.11 -7.21 -4.45
CA LEU A 147 -5.05 -6.27 -4.81
C LEU A 147 -4.84 -6.19 -6.32
N CYS A 148 -4.68 -7.35 -6.99
CA CYS A 148 -4.47 -7.38 -8.43
C CYS A 148 -5.65 -6.78 -9.21
N LYS A 149 -6.90 -7.08 -8.81
CA LYS A 149 -8.11 -6.47 -9.42
C LYS A 149 -8.14 -4.96 -9.25
N THR A 150 -7.73 -4.46 -8.08
CA THR A 150 -7.67 -3.02 -7.82
C THR A 150 -6.63 -2.34 -8.71
N VAL A 151 -5.42 -2.90 -8.79
CA VAL A 151 -4.36 -2.38 -9.69
C VAL A 151 -4.79 -2.47 -11.15
N GLU A 152 -5.45 -3.56 -11.57
CA GLU A 152 -5.96 -3.70 -12.93
C GLU A 152 -6.98 -2.61 -13.30
N LEU A 153 -7.93 -2.33 -12.39
CA LEU A 153 -8.89 -1.24 -12.58
C LEU A 153 -8.19 0.12 -12.74
N LEU A 154 -7.26 0.44 -11.84
CA LEU A 154 -6.51 1.69 -11.87
C LEU A 154 -5.68 1.83 -13.15
N HIS A 155 -5.03 0.75 -13.60
CA HIS A 155 -4.27 0.76 -14.85
C HIS A 155 -5.17 0.87 -16.09
N ARG A 156 -6.37 0.28 -16.09
CA ARG A 156 -7.38 0.49 -17.17
C ARG A 156 -7.85 1.95 -17.24
N MET A 157 -7.91 2.65 -16.10
CA MET A 157 -8.16 4.09 -16.04
C MET A 157 -6.94 4.92 -16.49
N ARG A 158 -5.86 4.29 -16.97
CA ARG A 158 -4.59 4.92 -17.35
C ARG A 158 -3.89 5.65 -16.20
N LEU A 159 -4.11 5.20 -14.98
CA LEU A 159 -3.46 5.77 -13.81
C LEU A 159 -2.10 5.13 -13.56
N VAL A 160 -1.15 5.95 -13.15
CA VAL A 160 0.08 5.56 -12.47
C VAL A 160 -0.19 5.70 -10.97
N ILE A 161 -0.02 4.62 -10.23
CA ILE A 161 -0.22 4.58 -8.78
C ILE A 161 0.99 5.21 -8.08
N GLY A 162 2.18 4.89 -8.58
CA GLY A 162 3.44 5.48 -8.16
C GLY A 162 4.01 4.90 -6.87
N ASP A 163 3.28 4.88 -5.76
CA ASP A 163 3.77 4.37 -4.47
C ASP A 163 2.97 3.18 -3.95
N ILE A 164 2.95 2.08 -4.71
CA ILE A 164 2.54 0.78 -4.18
C ILE A 164 3.59 0.36 -3.15
N SER A 165 3.22 0.33 -1.88
CA SER A 165 4.11 -0.01 -0.79
C SER A 165 3.35 -0.66 0.37
N GLY A 166 4.07 -1.31 1.28
CA GLY A 166 3.45 -2.01 2.39
C GLY A 166 2.63 -1.12 3.33
N ARG A 167 2.88 0.19 3.36
CA ARG A 167 2.12 1.13 4.19
C ARG A 167 0.89 1.69 3.49
N ASN A 168 0.89 1.73 2.16
CA ASN A 168 -0.17 2.33 1.36
C ASN A 168 -1.25 1.31 0.93
N MET A 169 -1.18 0.08 1.45
CA MET A 169 -2.15 -0.98 1.24
C MET A 169 -2.61 -1.51 2.60
N LEU A 170 -3.89 -1.33 2.91
CA LEU A 170 -4.53 -1.89 4.09
C LEU A 170 -5.28 -3.16 3.70
N TRP A 171 -5.48 -4.05 4.66
CA TRP A 171 -6.25 -5.27 4.43
C TRP A 171 -7.12 -5.64 5.64
N CYS A 172 -8.21 -6.36 5.37
CA CYS A 172 -9.07 -6.93 6.39
C CYS A 172 -9.64 -8.27 5.90
N LEU A 173 -10.19 -9.07 6.82
CA LEU A 173 -10.84 -10.34 6.50
C LEU A 173 -12.37 -10.28 6.65
N SER A 174 -12.91 -9.24 7.27
CA SER A 174 -14.34 -9.10 7.52
C SER A 174 -14.88 -7.83 6.88
N PRO A 175 -16.05 -7.89 6.21
CA PRO A 175 -16.91 -9.07 6.01
C PRO A 175 -16.38 -10.08 4.98
N SER A 176 -15.37 -9.70 4.21
CA SER A 176 -14.65 -10.57 3.25
C SER A 176 -13.20 -10.09 3.12
N PRO A 177 -12.27 -10.97 2.67
CA PRO A 177 -10.90 -10.56 2.36
C PRO A 177 -10.89 -9.38 1.38
N THR A 178 -10.37 -8.26 1.85
CA THR A 178 -10.44 -6.98 1.13
C THR A 178 -9.15 -6.20 1.31
N VAL A 179 -8.68 -5.59 0.22
CA VAL A 179 -7.55 -4.65 0.23
C VAL A 179 -8.07 -3.24 -0.04
N MET A 180 -7.54 -2.26 0.68
CA MET A 180 -7.81 -0.84 0.46
C MET A 180 -6.50 -0.10 0.23
N MET A 181 -6.38 0.56 -0.90
CA MET A 181 -5.24 1.41 -1.20
C MET A 181 -5.50 2.81 -0.66
N ILE A 182 -4.52 3.35 0.04
CA ILE A 182 -4.60 4.68 0.67
C ILE A 182 -3.57 5.62 0.04
N ASP A 183 -3.64 6.91 0.39
CA ASP A 183 -2.73 7.95 -0.10
C ASP A 183 -2.83 8.15 -1.63
N ASN A 184 -4.07 8.20 -2.13
CA ASN A 184 -4.37 8.20 -3.56
C ASN A 184 -4.14 9.57 -4.26
N ASP A 185 -3.81 10.63 -3.54
CA ASP A 185 -3.42 11.92 -4.10
C ASP A 185 -2.05 11.87 -4.81
N GLY A 186 -1.24 10.84 -4.52
CA GLY A 186 -0.04 10.54 -5.31
C GLY A 186 -0.33 9.96 -6.72
N TYR A 187 -1.59 9.57 -7.01
CA TYR A 187 -1.96 8.99 -8.29
C TYR A 187 -2.00 10.05 -9.39
N ARG A 188 -1.68 9.64 -10.61
CA ARG A 188 -1.78 10.54 -11.76
C ARG A 188 -2.18 9.81 -13.03
N VAL A 189 -2.83 10.54 -13.92
CA VAL A 189 -3.04 10.07 -15.29
C VAL A 189 -1.67 9.98 -15.98
N GLU A 190 -1.43 8.89 -16.70
CA GLU A 190 -0.18 8.65 -17.39
C GLU A 190 0.15 9.80 -18.35
N GLY A 191 1.38 10.31 -18.28
CA GLY A 191 1.84 11.46 -19.06
C GLY A 191 1.41 12.83 -18.49
N MET A 192 0.71 12.88 -17.36
CA MET A 192 0.31 14.13 -16.69
C MET A 192 0.99 14.27 -15.32
N ARG A 193 1.01 15.50 -14.79
CA ARG A 193 1.45 15.75 -13.42
C ARG A 193 0.44 15.16 -12.41
N GLY A 194 0.96 14.70 -11.27
CA GLY A 194 0.16 14.36 -10.10
C GLY A 194 -0.22 15.59 -9.28
N VAL A 195 -1.03 15.37 -8.24
CA VAL A 195 -1.42 16.44 -7.30
C VAL A 195 -0.22 16.94 -6.51
N THR A 196 0.66 16.03 -6.10
CA THR A 196 1.93 16.29 -5.43
C THR A 196 3.09 15.68 -6.21
N LEU A 197 4.32 15.98 -5.81
CA LEU A 197 5.50 15.36 -6.42
C LEU A 197 5.53 13.86 -6.12
N PRO A 198 5.98 13.02 -7.08
CA PRO A 198 6.08 11.59 -6.88
C PRO A 198 6.98 11.23 -5.69
N LYS A 199 6.49 10.38 -4.81
CA LYS A 199 7.27 9.80 -3.73
C LYS A 199 7.47 8.32 -3.94
N GLN A 200 8.52 7.78 -3.37
CA GLN A 200 8.80 6.35 -3.43
C GLN A 200 9.24 5.87 -2.05
N THR A 201 8.62 4.79 -1.61
CA THR A 201 8.99 4.12 -0.36
C THR A 201 10.28 3.33 -0.56
N PRO A 202 11.32 3.49 0.30
CA PRO A 202 12.50 2.64 0.29
C PRO A 202 12.12 1.15 0.29
N ASP A 203 12.97 0.29 -0.31
CA ASP A 203 12.76 -1.15 -0.52
C ASP A 203 11.59 -1.54 -1.46
N TRP A 204 10.85 -0.55 -1.99
CA TRP A 204 9.80 -0.73 -2.98
C TRP A 204 10.13 -0.06 -4.32
N GLN A 205 11.26 0.63 -4.38
CA GLN A 205 11.67 1.36 -5.57
C GLN A 205 12.03 0.40 -6.70
N ASP A 206 11.60 0.75 -7.90
CA ASP A 206 12.02 0.07 -9.12
C ASP A 206 13.45 0.53 -9.47
N PRO A 207 14.44 -0.37 -9.40
CA PRO A 207 15.85 -0.01 -9.64
C PRO A 207 16.13 0.40 -11.09
N TYR A 208 15.21 0.11 -12.01
CA TYR A 208 15.39 0.40 -13.44
C TYR A 208 14.85 1.77 -13.85
N LEU A 209 14.27 2.55 -12.92
CA LEU A 209 13.78 3.90 -13.23
C LEU A 209 14.92 4.91 -13.47
N GLY A 210 16.12 4.66 -12.92
CA GLY A 210 17.27 5.55 -13.14
C GLY A 210 17.04 7.00 -12.74
N GLY A 211 16.16 7.28 -11.77
CA GLY A 211 15.76 8.63 -11.35
C GLY A 211 14.62 9.23 -12.16
N ALA A 212 14.09 8.51 -13.17
CA ALA A 212 12.89 8.93 -13.89
C ALA A 212 11.62 8.82 -13.03
N ASP A 213 10.56 9.49 -13.46
CA ASP A 213 9.23 9.39 -12.86
C ASP A 213 8.71 7.95 -12.86
N THR A 214 7.91 7.62 -11.85
CA THR A 214 7.18 6.34 -11.80
C THR A 214 6.25 6.21 -13.01
N THR A 215 6.00 4.98 -13.43
CA THR A 215 5.15 4.64 -14.57
C THR A 215 4.25 3.46 -14.21
N ARG A 216 3.25 3.15 -15.03
CA ARG A 216 2.50 1.89 -14.87
C ARG A 216 3.42 0.66 -14.94
N HIS A 217 4.52 0.73 -15.68
CA HIS A 217 5.50 -0.34 -15.72
C HIS A 217 6.25 -0.49 -14.39
N SER A 218 6.59 0.63 -13.71
CA SER A 218 7.15 0.58 -12.35
C SER A 218 6.14 0.12 -11.30
N ASP A 219 4.84 0.38 -11.50
CA ASP A 219 3.79 -0.17 -10.63
C ASP A 219 3.74 -1.71 -10.72
N LEU A 220 3.98 -2.29 -11.90
CA LEU A 220 4.04 -3.75 -12.06
C LEU A 220 5.22 -4.39 -11.32
N TYR A 221 6.36 -3.69 -11.23
CA TYR A 221 7.47 -4.09 -10.35
C TYR A 221 7.01 -4.18 -8.90
N LYS A 222 6.38 -3.12 -8.41
CA LYS A 222 5.91 -3.02 -7.02
C LYS A 222 4.78 -4.00 -6.72
N LEU A 223 3.86 -4.21 -7.65
CA LEU A 223 2.81 -5.25 -7.55
C LEU A 223 3.44 -6.64 -7.39
N SER A 224 4.47 -6.94 -8.18
CA SER A 224 5.15 -8.23 -8.11
C SER A 224 5.81 -8.46 -6.75
N LEU A 225 6.44 -7.43 -6.17
CA LEU A 225 6.95 -7.48 -4.80
C LEU A 225 5.81 -7.64 -3.78
N ALA A 226 4.69 -6.92 -3.95
CA ALA A 226 3.56 -7.00 -3.04
C ALA A 226 2.97 -8.41 -3.00
N VAL A 227 2.74 -9.01 -4.17
CA VAL A 227 2.21 -10.39 -4.26
C VAL A 227 3.18 -11.38 -3.66
N LEU A 228 4.48 -11.33 -4.02
CA LEU A 228 5.51 -12.25 -3.49
C LEU A 228 5.61 -12.15 -1.96
N ARG A 229 5.79 -10.94 -1.45
CA ARG A 229 5.96 -10.67 -0.01
C ARG A 229 4.71 -11.05 0.77
N GLY A 230 3.54 -10.71 0.25
CA GLY A 230 2.26 -11.10 0.84
C GLY A 230 2.08 -12.61 0.87
N TYR A 231 2.38 -13.31 -0.22
CA TYR A 231 2.25 -14.77 -0.30
C TYR A 231 3.19 -15.49 0.66
N LEU A 232 4.48 -15.14 0.64
CA LEU A 232 5.52 -15.80 1.44
C LEU A 232 5.53 -15.39 2.92
N GLY A 233 4.88 -14.26 3.29
CA GLY A 233 4.94 -13.75 4.66
C GLY A 233 6.31 -13.19 5.05
N SER A 234 7.09 -12.68 4.08
CA SER A 234 8.40 -12.07 4.29
C SER A 234 8.47 -10.69 3.65
N GLY A 235 8.48 -9.64 4.47
CA GLY A 235 8.35 -8.23 4.05
C GLY A 235 9.53 -7.67 3.26
N ILE A 236 10.66 -8.36 3.22
CA ILE A 236 11.91 -7.89 2.57
C ILE A 236 12.42 -8.84 1.49
N ILE A 237 11.75 -9.98 1.28
CA ILE A 237 12.22 -10.99 0.34
C ILE A 237 12.17 -10.49 -1.09
N LYS A 238 13.18 -10.91 -1.87
CA LYS A 238 13.24 -10.74 -3.32
C LYS A 238 13.13 -12.10 -4.00
N PRO A 239 12.64 -12.18 -5.25
CA PRO A 239 12.45 -13.47 -5.93
C PRO A 239 13.71 -14.32 -6.03
N GLU A 240 14.89 -13.69 -6.16
CA GLU A 240 16.19 -14.37 -6.29
C GLU A 240 16.60 -15.09 -5.01
N GLN A 241 16.01 -14.73 -3.88
CA GLN A 241 16.30 -15.29 -2.55
C GLN A 241 15.41 -16.50 -2.21
N VAL A 242 14.48 -16.86 -3.12
CA VAL A 242 13.54 -17.96 -2.87
C VAL A 242 14.05 -19.23 -3.55
N ASP A 243 14.42 -20.22 -2.74
CA ASP A 243 14.67 -21.59 -3.17
C ASP A 243 13.51 -22.47 -2.70
N THR A 244 12.86 -23.19 -3.61
CA THR A 244 11.69 -23.99 -3.31
C THR A 244 11.51 -25.14 -4.30
N LYS A 245 11.02 -26.28 -3.79
CA LYS A 245 10.58 -27.42 -4.59
C LYS A 245 9.05 -27.51 -4.74
N ASP A 246 8.30 -26.62 -4.09
CA ASP A 246 6.85 -26.57 -4.24
C ASP A 246 6.48 -25.98 -5.60
N PRO A 247 5.79 -26.72 -6.47
CA PRO A 247 5.44 -26.25 -7.83
C PRO A 247 4.55 -25.02 -7.83
N ALA A 248 3.70 -24.83 -6.80
CA ALA A 248 2.84 -23.67 -6.68
C ALA A 248 3.67 -22.42 -6.36
N VAL A 249 4.57 -22.53 -5.40
CA VAL A 249 5.50 -21.44 -5.02
C VAL A 249 6.47 -21.15 -6.18
N THR A 250 6.99 -22.16 -6.87
CA THR A 250 7.88 -22.00 -8.03
C THR A 250 7.23 -21.12 -9.10
N ARG A 251 5.99 -21.42 -9.51
CA ARG A 251 5.26 -20.62 -10.51
C ARG A 251 5.07 -19.17 -10.09
N LEU A 252 4.78 -18.94 -8.81
CA LEU A 252 4.61 -17.59 -8.27
C LEU A 252 5.94 -16.83 -8.25
N VAL A 253 7.03 -17.49 -7.85
CA VAL A 253 8.39 -16.91 -7.82
C VAL A 253 8.88 -16.61 -9.23
N ASP A 254 8.63 -17.48 -10.21
CA ASP A 254 9.03 -17.23 -11.61
C ASP A 254 8.28 -16.04 -12.20
N LEU A 255 6.98 -15.90 -11.88
CA LEU A 255 6.23 -14.73 -12.29
C LEU A 255 6.76 -13.45 -11.59
N ALA A 256 7.14 -13.54 -10.30
CA ALA A 256 7.74 -12.44 -9.57
C ALA A 256 9.13 -12.06 -10.11
N ARG A 257 9.98 -13.02 -10.48
CA ARG A 257 11.27 -12.76 -11.14
C ARG A 257 11.11 -11.97 -12.44
N ARG A 258 10.13 -12.38 -13.28
CA ARG A 258 9.77 -11.61 -14.48
C ARG A 258 9.28 -10.21 -14.11
N GLY A 259 8.46 -10.07 -13.07
CA GLY A 259 7.89 -8.81 -12.61
C GLY A 259 8.90 -7.84 -12.02
N THR A 260 9.94 -8.35 -11.37
CA THR A 260 11.03 -7.53 -10.81
C THR A 260 12.19 -7.33 -11.81
N GLY A 261 12.10 -7.89 -13.01
CA GLY A 261 13.04 -7.63 -14.10
C GLY A 261 12.81 -6.31 -14.82
N PRO A 262 13.71 -5.97 -15.76
CA PRO A 262 13.63 -4.71 -16.50
C PRO A 262 12.51 -4.68 -17.56
N ASN A 263 12.13 -5.83 -18.12
CA ASN A 263 11.25 -5.93 -19.28
C ASN A 263 10.17 -7.00 -19.09
N ASN A 264 9.08 -6.91 -19.90
CA ASN A 264 8.02 -7.92 -19.97
C ASN A 264 7.39 -8.27 -18.62
N ARG A 265 7.20 -7.27 -17.76
CA ARG A 265 6.59 -7.45 -16.44
C ARG A 265 5.16 -7.94 -16.58
N PRO A 266 4.73 -8.92 -15.76
CA PRO A 266 3.36 -9.41 -15.80
C PRO A 266 2.38 -8.31 -15.43
N ILE A 267 1.35 -8.16 -16.23
CA ILE A 267 0.22 -7.28 -15.90
C ILE A 267 -0.65 -7.92 -14.80
N ALA A 268 -1.50 -7.13 -14.17
CA ALA A 268 -2.30 -7.60 -13.04
C ALA A 268 -3.20 -8.80 -13.38
N SER A 269 -3.71 -8.90 -14.61
CA SER A 269 -4.51 -10.06 -15.07
C SER A 269 -3.70 -11.36 -15.14
N GLU A 270 -2.40 -11.33 -15.42
CA GLU A 270 -1.54 -12.53 -15.38
C GLU A 270 -1.39 -13.06 -13.95
N TRP A 271 -1.22 -12.14 -12.99
CA TRP A 271 -1.26 -12.48 -11.57
C TRP A 271 -2.60 -13.06 -11.15
N LEU A 272 -3.72 -12.46 -11.59
CA LEU A 272 -5.07 -12.97 -11.33
C LEU A 272 -5.26 -14.38 -11.85
N ALA A 273 -4.80 -14.69 -13.06
CA ALA A 273 -4.89 -16.01 -13.64
C ALA A 273 -4.13 -17.05 -12.80
N LEU A 274 -2.88 -16.76 -12.41
CA LEU A 274 -2.08 -17.63 -11.56
C LEU A 274 -2.75 -17.87 -10.19
N LEU A 275 -3.14 -16.79 -9.50
CA LEU A 275 -3.73 -16.87 -8.15
C LEU A 275 -5.07 -17.60 -8.16
N THR A 276 -5.88 -17.43 -9.22
CA THR A 276 -7.14 -18.16 -9.41
C THR A 276 -6.87 -19.66 -9.55
N GLY A 277 -5.87 -20.05 -10.33
CA GLY A 277 -5.45 -21.45 -10.47
C GLY A 277 -4.99 -22.05 -9.15
N LEU A 278 -4.19 -21.31 -8.36
CA LEU A 278 -3.75 -21.76 -7.04
C LEU A 278 -4.91 -21.88 -6.06
N ARG A 279 -5.86 -20.95 -6.06
CA ARG A 279 -7.06 -21.01 -5.22
C ARG A 279 -7.91 -22.23 -5.54
N THR A 280 -8.13 -22.53 -6.81
CA THR A 280 -8.87 -23.72 -7.23
C THR A 280 -8.21 -25.00 -6.74
N GLN A 281 -6.87 -25.10 -6.83
CA GLN A 281 -6.12 -26.25 -6.34
C GLN A 281 -6.23 -26.42 -4.81
N LEU A 282 -6.21 -25.33 -4.04
CA LEU A 282 -6.39 -25.39 -2.59
C LEU A 282 -7.78 -25.88 -2.20
N VAL A 283 -8.81 -25.38 -2.85
CA VAL A 283 -10.20 -25.79 -2.57
C VAL A 283 -10.42 -27.28 -2.88
N VAL A 284 -9.82 -27.77 -3.95
CA VAL A 284 -9.95 -29.20 -4.34
C VAL A 284 -9.14 -30.12 -3.43
N ALA A 285 -7.98 -29.66 -2.93
CA ALA A 285 -7.05 -30.51 -2.17
C ALA A 285 -7.29 -30.51 -0.67
N ASP A 286 -8.20 -29.64 -0.14
CA ASP A 286 -8.42 -29.44 1.32
C ASP A 286 -7.09 -29.33 2.09
N ARG A 287 -6.11 -28.60 1.50
CA ARG A 287 -4.74 -28.53 2.01
C ARG A 287 -4.67 -27.55 3.18
N PRO A 288 -3.96 -27.92 4.28
CA PRO A 288 -3.66 -27.00 5.36
C PRO A 288 -2.79 -25.82 4.85
N VAL A 289 -2.73 -24.77 5.66
CA VAL A 289 -1.95 -23.54 5.43
C VAL A 289 -0.61 -23.85 4.74
N LEU A 290 -0.35 -23.20 3.63
CA LEU A 290 0.90 -23.32 2.88
C LEU A 290 2.10 -23.14 3.82
N GLN A 291 2.90 -24.20 3.99
CA GLN A 291 4.17 -24.08 4.70
C GLN A 291 5.10 -23.19 3.88
N MET A 292 5.72 -22.23 4.55
CA MET A 292 6.74 -21.40 3.90
C MET A 292 7.92 -22.25 3.49
N PRO A 293 8.47 -22.04 2.27
CA PRO A 293 9.76 -22.61 1.94
C PRO A 293 10.83 -22.07 2.91
N PRO A 294 11.84 -22.87 3.28
CA PRO A 294 12.94 -22.39 4.08
C PRO A 294 13.61 -21.20 3.38
N LEU A 295 13.75 -20.11 4.10
CA LEU A 295 14.51 -18.96 3.63
C LEU A 295 15.99 -19.40 3.51
N VAL A 296 16.60 -19.09 2.38
CA VAL A 296 18.06 -19.22 2.25
C VAL A 296 18.68 -18.36 3.36
N SER A 297 19.46 -18.98 4.23
CA SER A 297 20.13 -18.26 5.32
C SER A 297 20.93 -17.09 4.74
N ARG A 298 20.71 -15.90 5.25
CA ARG A 298 21.52 -14.74 4.90
C ARG A 298 22.99 -15.06 5.17
N PRO A 299 23.92 -14.71 4.28
CA PRO A 299 25.30 -14.56 4.71
C PRO A 299 25.31 -13.57 5.86
N GLN A 300 25.90 -13.98 6.99
CA GLN A 300 26.01 -13.08 8.16
C GLN A 300 26.70 -11.80 7.69
N PRO A 301 26.20 -10.62 8.07
CA PRO A 301 26.92 -9.40 7.76
C PRO A 301 28.30 -9.50 8.40
N THR A 302 29.33 -9.37 7.59
CA THR A 302 30.69 -9.19 8.07
C THR A 302 30.64 -8.01 9.03
N VAL A 303 31.04 -8.22 10.27
CA VAL A 303 31.10 -7.17 11.29
C VAL A 303 32.09 -6.12 10.76
N ILE A 304 31.57 -5.05 10.18
CA ILE A 304 32.38 -3.85 9.94
C ILE A 304 32.54 -3.24 11.32
N GLU A 305 33.76 -3.32 11.88
CA GLU A 305 34.10 -2.62 13.10
C GLU A 305 33.68 -1.17 12.97
N SER A 306 32.76 -0.75 13.85
CA SER A 306 32.25 0.61 13.89
C SER A 306 33.39 1.57 14.21
N PHE A 307 33.83 2.32 13.21
CA PHE A 307 34.71 3.46 13.42
C PHE A 307 33.91 4.54 14.17
N VAL A 308 34.13 4.60 15.49
CA VAL A 308 33.58 5.67 16.34
C VAL A 308 34.48 6.87 16.19
N PRO A 309 34.08 7.99 15.56
CA PRO A 309 34.86 9.19 15.53
C PRO A 309 34.92 9.78 16.94
N LYS A 310 36.15 9.92 17.54
CA LYS A 310 36.36 10.60 18.77
C LYS A 310 35.98 12.08 18.60
N ARG A 311 34.99 12.56 19.35
CA ARG A 311 34.66 14.00 19.43
C ARG A 311 35.82 14.77 20.04
N PRO A 312 36.25 15.90 19.47
CA PRO A 312 37.22 16.75 20.11
C PRO A 312 36.61 17.42 21.33
N VAL A 313 37.32 17.35 22.46
CA VAL A 313 36.96 18.07 23.69
C VAL A 313 37.38 19.53 23.51
N ILE A 314 36.42 20.44 23.38
CA ILE A 314 36.67 21.89 23.40
C ILE A 314 36.76 22.29 24.87
N LYS A 315 37.96 22.69 25.31
CA LYS A 315 38.17 23.36 26.59
C LYS A 315 37.95 24.87 26.38
N PHE A 316 36.99 25.43 27.10
CA PHE A 316 36.87 26.87 27.25
C PHE A 316 37.78 27.31 28.41
N ASN A 317 38.64 28.30 28.11
CA ASN A 317 39.29 29.13 29.12
C ASN A 317 38.39 30.30 29.43
#